data_89148fa9579e7be248c44baa7478a408
#
_entry.id   89148fa9579e7be248c44baa7478a408
#
_cell.length_a   1.000
_cell.length_b   1.000
_cell.length_c   1.000
_cell.angle_alpha   90.00
_cell.angle_beta   90.00
_cell.angle_gamma   90.00
#
_symmetry.space_group_name_H-M   'P 1'
#
loop_
_entity.id
_entity.type
_entity.pdbx_description
1 polymer ?
#
loop_
_entity_poly.entity_id
_entity_poly.type
_entity_poly.pdbx_seq_one_letter_code
_entity_poly.pdbx_strand_id
1 'polypeptide(L)'
;MKIQDIKESFFIAAWLILLTFPIMVIRVNPIEDVIEWRWWNLVLVGTGSFIFSFVWRYLMHRREAGEKRKDSGDAGDIPPSQRLLRNPRFYVPALIVLGIFVLAFPFLFSAYQVNIMTTALIYVVLGLGLNIVVGLAGLLDLGYVAFYAVGAYSYALLNHHYGLGFWTVLPIGAFMGAMFGVLLGFPVLRLRGDYLAIVTLGFGEIIRLVLENWNEFSFGPSGIANIPRPGFFGIDFSLEASTRYIYFLMIAMALFTIFVVNRLQNSRIGRAWIALREDEIACQAMGIDKTKTKLTAFALGATWAGMVGVIFAAKTTFINPASFTFLESAIILSIVVLGGMGSIIGVIIGALVLILLPEYLRAFSEYRMLLFGAIMVIMMVFRPQGIVSGVRRTYQFKGKGDKAVKTRETVKQPAPTTDHS
;
A
#
# COMPACT_ATOMS: atom_id res chain seq x y z
N MET A 1 -3.40 -15.36 34.02
CA MET A 1 -4.43 -14.35 33.79
C MET A 1 -4.70 -13.64 35.11
N LYS A 2 -4.48 -12.34 35.16
CA LYS A 2 -4.66 -11.57 36.40
C LYS A 2 -6.10 -11.05 36.45
N ILE A 3 -6.70 -10.99 37.65
CA ILE A 3 -8.05 -10.42 37.89
C ILE A 3 -8.16 -9.00 37.29
N GLN A 4 -7.04 -8.32 37.12
CA GLN A 4 -6.92 -7.00 36.51
C GLN A 4 -7.32 -6.98 35.02
N ASP A 5 -7.02 -8.07 34.27
CA ASP A 5 -7.35 -8.19 32.84
C ASP A 5 -8.88 -8.27 32.61
N ILE A 6 -9.59 -8.89 33.54
CA ILE A 6 -11.06 -9.01 33.48
C ILE A 6 -11.72 -7.68 33.81
N LYS A 7 -11.21 -6.93 34.81
CA LYS A 7 -11.75 -5.61 35.17
C LYS A 7 -11.60 -4.60 34.02
N GLU A 8 -10.45 -4.59 33.35
CA GLU A 8 -10.20 -3.69 32.23
C GLU A 8 -11.01 -4.08 30.99
N SER A 9 -11.22 -5.38 30.71
CA SER A 9 -12.10 -5.83 29.62
C SER A 9 -13.56 -5.46 29.88
N PHE A 10 -13.98 -5.52 31.15
CA PHE A 10 -15.33 -5.06 31.54
C PHE A 10 -15.50 -3.54 31.34
N PHE A 11 -14.48 -2.75 31.71
CA PHE A 11 -14.50 -1.30 31.55
C PHE A 11 -14.56 -0.90 30.05
N ILE A 12 -13.81 -1.59 29.19
CA ILE A 12 -13.86 -1.37 27.73
C ILE A 12 -15.23 -1.74 27.17
N ALA A 13 -15.82 -2.85 27.61
CA ALA A 13 -17.15 -3.24 27.17
C ALA A 13 -18.21 -2.23 27.61
N ALA A 14 -18.16 -1.74 28.88
CA ALA A 14 -19.06 -0.71 29.40
C ALA A 14 -18.94 0.62 28.63
N TRP A 15 -17.71 1.03 28.29
CA TRP A 15 -17.45 2.23 27.48
C TRP A 15 -18.00 2.09 26.06
N LEU A 16 -17.80 0.94 25.42
CA LEU A 16 -18.35 0.68 24.08
C LEU A 16 -19.89 0.62 24.09
N ILE A 17 -20.50 0.05 25.09
CA ILE A 17 -21.95 0.06 25.26
C ILE A 17 -22.45 1.51 25.35
N LEU A 18 -21.80 2.36 26.17
CA LEU A 18 -22.20 3.76 26.33
C LEU A 18 -22.08 4.56 25.03
N LEU A 19 -21.01 4.34 24.25
CA LEU A 19 -20.81 5.02 22.96
C LEU A 19 -21.79 4.55 21.88
N THR A 20 -22.11 3.25 21.84
CA THR A 20 -22.98 2.67 20.80
C THR A 20 -24.46 2.69 21.14
N PHE A 21 -24.80 3.01 22.41
CA PHE A 21 -26.16 3.05 22.90
C PHE A 21 -27.14 3.85 22.02
N PRO A 22 -26.86 5.13 21.69
CA PRO A 22 -27.80 5.94 20.92
C PRO A 22 -28.01 5.41 19.48
N ILE A 23 -27.00 4.75 18.91
CA ILE A 23 -27.03 4.31 17.51
C ILE A 23 -27.62 2.89 17.37
N MET A 24 -27.31 2.00 18.32
CA MET A 24 -27.67 0.58 18.19
C MET A 24 -28.96 0.19 18.92
N VAL A 25 -29.31 0.92 19.99
CA VAL A 25 -30.46 0.60 20.84
C VAL A 25 -31.71 1.41 20.43
N ILE A 26 -31.52 2.66 19.98
CA ILE A 26 -32.61 3.55 19.63
C ILE A 26 -32.80 3.52 18.10
N ARG A 27 -33.95 3.02 17.65
CA ARG A 27 -34.39 3.17 16.26
C ARG A 27 -35.61 4.07 16.22
N VAL A 28 -35.49 5.19 15.53
CA VAL A 28 -36.64 6.05 15.24
C VAL A 28 -37.25 5.58 13.92
N ASN A 29 -38.52 5.23 13.92
CA ASN A 29 -39.28 4.95 12.70
C ASN A 29 -39.93 6.27 12.27
N PRO A 30 -39.45 6.96 11.22
CA PRO A 30 -39.99 8.25 10.81
C PRO A 30 -41.36 8.18 10.16
N ILE A 31 -41.89 6.98 9.90
CA ILE A 31 -43.23 6.77 9.27
C ILE A 31 -44.29 6.66 10.34
N GLU A 32 -43.99 6.09 11.50
CA GLU A 32 -44.93 5.82 12.56
C GLU A 32 -44.75 6.69 13.80
N ASP A 33 -43.73 7.57 13.79
CA ASP A 33 -43.29 8.41 14.92
C ASP A 33 -43.07 7.64 16.24
N VAL A 34 -42.66 6.38 16.14
CA VAL A 34 -42.46 5.48 17.28
C VAL A 34 -40.95 5.21 17.49
N ILE A 35 -40.57 5.21 18.75
CA ILE A 35 -39.20 4.83 19.16
C ILE A 35 -39.20 3.33 19.50
N GLU A 36 -38.55 2.54 18.68
CA GLU A 36 -38.34 1.11 18.97
C GLU A 36 -37.07 0.92 19.79
N TRP A 37 -37.18 0.29 20.95
CA TRP A 37 -36.09 -0.05 21.81
C TRP A 37 -35.56 -1.45 21.52
N ARG A 38 -34.30 -1.55 21.05
CA ARG A 38 -33.67 -2.84 20.69
C ARG A 38 -32.66 -3.26 21.76
N TRP A 39 -33.17 -3.60 22.95
CA TRP A 39 -32.33 -4.04 24.09
C TRP A 39 -31.44 -5.24 23.79
N TRP A 40 -31.86 -6.11 22.86
CA TRP A 40 -31.08 -7.26 22.43
C TRP A 40 -29.73 -6.88 21.79
N ASN A 41 -29.71 -5.78 21.05
CA ASN A 41 -28.49 -5.27 20.45
C ASN A 41 -27.48 -4.80 21.52
N LEU A 42 -27.95 -4.26 22.64
CA LEU A 42 -27.08 -3.85 23.76
C LEU A 42 -26.37 -5.06 24.38
N VAL A 43 -27.08 -6.17 24.56
CA VAL A 43 -26.51 -7.42 25.08
C VAL A 43 -25.49 -7.99 24.08
N LEU A 44 -25.81 -7.99 22.80
CA LEU A 44 -24.91 -8.45 21.74
C LEU A 44 -23.62 -7.60 21.66
N VAL A 45 -23.74 -6.28 21.70
CA VAL A 45 -22.58 -5.39 21.69
C VAL A 45 -21.74 -5.56 22.96
N GLY A 46 -22.37 -5.66 24.14
CA GLY A 46 -21.68 -5.84 25.40
C GLY A 46 -20.91 -7.15 25.49
N THR A 47 -21.57 -8.27 25.17
CA THR A 47 -20.94 -9.61 25.17
C THR A 47 -19.89 -9.72 24.08
N GLY A 48 -20.17 -9.23 22.86
CA GLY A 48 -19.23 -9.22 21.76
C GLY A 48 -17.97 -8.41 22.06
N SER A 49 -18.12 -7.21 22.62
CA SER A 49 -17.00 -6.35 23.03
C SER A 49 -16.16 -6.96 24.15
N PHE A 50 -16.82 -7.60 25.12
CA PHE A 50 -16.13 -8.28 26.22
C PHE A 50 -15.28 -9.46 25.70
N ILE A 51 -15.89 -10.33 24.88
CA ILE A 51 -15.19 -11.48 24.28
C ILE A 51 -14.04 -11.01 23.40
N PHE A 52 -14.29 -9.99 22.57
CA PHE A 52 -13.26 -9.42 21.69
C PHE A 52 -12.09 -8.83 22.48
N SER A 53 -12.36 -8.04 23.53
CA SER A 53 -11.31 -7.49 24.41
C SER A 53 -10.50 -8.59 25.09
N PHE A 54 -11.16 -9.65 25.51
CA PHE A 54 -10.52 -10.79 26.16
C PHE A 54 -9.60 -11.57 25.20
N VAL A 55 -10.11 -11.91 24.00
CA VAL A 55 -9.33 -12.59 22.94
C VAL A 55 -8.16 -11.72 22.49
N TRP A 56 -8.39 -10.41 22.35
CA TRP A 56 -7.37 -9.43 21.98
C TRP A 56 -6.19 -9.42 22.97
N ARG A 57 -6.47 -9.35 24.26
CA ARG A 57 -5.43 -9.37 25.30
C ARG A 57 -4.66 -10.68 25.33
N TYR A 58 -5.37 -11.79 25.17
CA TYR A 58 -4.72 -13.11 25.10
C TYR A 58 -3.73 -13.18 23.92
N LEU A 59 -4.10 -12.65 22.76
CA LEU A 59 -3.24 -12.60 21.58
C LEU A 59 -2.05 -11.64 21.77
N MET A 60 -2.26 -10.49 22.44
CA MET A 60 -1.19 -9.53 22.74
C MET A 60 -0.17 -10.11 23.73
N HIS A 61 -0.61 -10.78 24.78
CA HIS A 61 0.31 -11.45 25.72
C HIS A 61 1.12 -12.58 25.06
N ARG A 62 0.51 -13.32 24.13
CA ARG A 62 1.26 -14.29 23.32
C ARG A 62 2.33 -13.64 22.45
N ARG A 63 2.05 -12.46 21.93
CA ARG A 63 2.99 -11.68 21.10
C ARG A 63 4.17 -11.19 21.95
N GLU A 64 3.92 -10.56 23.09
CA GLU A 64 4.96 -10.09 24.02
C GLU A 64 5.86 -11.24 24.51
N ALA A 65 5.28 -12.40 24.80
CA ALA A 65 6.05 -13.59 25.13
C ALA A 65 6.92 -14.09 23.97
N GLY A 66 6.45 -13.94 22.73
CA GLY A 66 7.20 -14.25 21.50
C GLY A 66 8.34 -13.26 21.21
N GLU A 67 8.14 -11.96 21.48
CA GLU A 67 9.17 -10.93 21.34
C GLU A 67 10.27 -11.07 22.38
N LYS A 68 9.93 -11.32 23.64
CA LYS A 68 10.91 -11.60 24.71
C LYS A 68 11.77 -12.85 24.45
N ARG A 69 11.22 -13.83 23.73
CA ARG A 69 11.97 -15.04 23.30
C ARG A 69 12.93 -14.76 22.14
N LYS A 70 12.65 -13.75 21.31
CA LYS A 70 13.56 -13.29 20.23
C LYS A 70 14.71 -12.46 20.76
N ASP A 71 14.50 -11.68 21.80
CA ASP A 71 15.55 -10.85 22.44
C ASP A 71 16.51 -11.67 23.33
N SER A 72 16.10 -12.87 23.75
CA SER A 72 16.93 -13.75 24.58
C SER A 72 17.97 -14.60 23.82
N GLY A 73 18.38 -14.17 22.62
CA GLY A 73 19.65 -14.64 22.04
C GLY A 73 19.64 -15.93 21.25
N ASP A 74 18.49 -16.55 21.00
CA ASP A 74 18.39 -17.72 20.09
C ASP A 74 18.15 -17.28 18.64
N ALA A 75 19.12 -16.50 18.10
CA ALA A 75 19.09 -15.91 16.76
C ALA A 75 19.44 -16.94 15.66
N GLY A 76 19.00 -18.18 15.77
CA GLY A 76 19.34 -19.29 14.88
C GLY A 76 18.26 -19.75 13.93
N ASP A 77 17.00 -19.53 14.22
CA ASP A 77 15.93 -20.13 13.41
C ASP A 77 15.19 -19.12 12.53
N ILE A 78 15.66 -19.04 11.27
CA ILE A 78 14.93 -18.40 10.17
C ILE A 78 13.60 -19.17 10.03
N PRO A 79 12.43 -18.49 10.08
CA PRO A 79 11.13 -19.16 9.98
C PRO A 79 11.06 -20.03 8.71
N PRO A 80 10.43 -21.21 8.78
CA PRO A 80 10.43 -22.19 7.68
C PRO A 80 9.89 -21.62 6.36
N SER A 81 8.99 -20.63 6.41
CA SER A 81 8.49 -19.88 5.24
C SER A 81 9.59 -19.10 4.51
N GLN A 82 10.58 -18.55 5.22
CA GLN A 82 11.71 -17.84 4.61
C GLN A 82 12.79 -18.79 4.09
N ARG A 83 12.91 -20.00 4.64
CA ARG A 83 13.80 -21.06 4.12
C ARG A 83 13.33 -21.59 2.78
N LEU A 84 12.01 -21.76 2.61
CA LEU A 84 11.40 -22.20 1.32
C LEU A 84 11.59 -21.17 0.21
N LEU A 85 11.41 -19.88 0.51
CA LEU A 85 11.60 -18.77 -0.43
C LEU A 85 13.07 -18.54 -0.82
N ARG A 86 14.03 -19.05 -0.05
CA ARG A 86 15.46 -18.88 -0.32
C ARG A 86 16.07 -20.00 -1.16
N ASN A 87 15.36 -21.10 -1.38
CA ASN A 87 15.85 -22.24 -2.15
C ASN A 87 15.50 -22.06 -3.63
N PRO A 88 16.48 -21.82 -4.55
CA PRO A 88 16.22 -21.55 -5.96
C PRO A 88 15.50 -22.69 -6.66
N ARG A 89 15.60 -23.94 -6.16
CA ARG A 89 14.93 -25.11 -6.70
C ARG A 89 13.40 -25.10 -6.54
N PHE A 90 12.85 -24.40 -5.54
CA PHE A 90 11.41 -24.27 -5.34
C PHE A 90 10.86 -22.93 -5.84
N TYR A 91 11.64 -21.87 -5.70
CA TYR A 91 11.23 -20.52 -6.09
C TYR A 91 11.10 -20.35 -7.61
N VAL A 92 12.04 -20.90 -8.40
CA VAL A 92 12.03 -20.77 -9.86
C VAL A 92 10.83 -21.47 -10.50
N PRO A 93 10.53 -22.77 -10.21
CA PRO A 93 9.35 -23.40 -10.78
C PRO A 93 8.04 -22.77 -10.32
N ALA A 94 7.96 -22.31 -9.06
CA ALA A 94 6.78 -21.60 -8.58
C ALA A 94 6.55 -20.28 -9.34
N LEU A 95 7.59 -19.50 -9.65
CA LEU A 95 7.51 -18.32 -10.49
C LEU A 95 7.08 -18.62 -11.92
N ILE A 96 7.59 -19.71 -12.51
CA ILE A 96 7.22 -20.13 -13.85
C ILE A 96 5.73 -20.50 -13.89
N VAL A 97 5.27 -21.30 -12.93
CA VAL A 97 3.85 -21.70 -12.83
C VAL A 97 2.96 -20.48 -12.64
N LEU A 98 3.34 -19.54 -11.75
CA LEU A 98 2.62 -18.28 -11.56
C LEU A 98 2.59 -17.45 -12.85
N GLY A 99 3.73 -17.35 -13.57
CA GLY A 99 3.81 -16.63 -14.84
C GLY A 99 2.91 -17.22 -15.91
N ILE A 100 2.92 -18.55 -16.06
CA ILE A 100 2.03 -19.27 -17.00
C ILE A 100 0.56 -19.05 -16.60
N PHE A 101 0.22 -19.13 -15.32
CA PHE A 101 -1.13 -18.89 -14.84
C PHE A 101 -1.60 -17.45 -15.14
N VAL A 102 -0.76 -16.44 -14.88
CA VAL A 102 -1.07 -15.04 -15.18
C VAL A 102 -1.26 -14.81 -16.69
N LEU A 103 -0.46 -15.44 -17.55
CA LEU A 103 -0.60 -15.32 -19.00
C LEU A 103 -1.82 -16.08 -19.53
N ALA A 104 -2.16 -17.23 -18.97
CA ALA A 104 -3.32 -18.02 -19.35
C ALA A 104 -4.65 -17.46 -18.80
N PHE A 105 -4.60 -16.62 -17.78
CA PHE A 105 -5.76 -16.09 -17.07
C PHE A 105 -6.86 -15.50 -17.97
N PRO A 106 -6.57 -14.61 -18.97
CA PRO A 106 -7.60 -14.00 -19.81
C PRO A 106 -8.26 -14.97 -20.80
N PHE A 107 -7.73 -16.20 -20.95
CA PHE A 107 -8.32 -17.25 -21.79
C PHE A 107 -9.17 -18.24 -21.00
N LEU A 108 -8.87 -18.40 -19.70
CA LEU A 108 -9.55 -19.33 -18.80
C LEU A 108 -10.75 -18.72 -18.08
N PHE A 109 -10.74 -17.41 -17.88
CA PHE A 109 -11.71 -16.69 -17.04
C PHE A 109 -12.59 -15.75 -17.85
N SER A 110 -13.75 -15.37 -17.27
CA SER A 110 -14.70 -14.46 -17.91
C SER A 110 -14.13 -13.04 -18.06
N ALA A 111 -14.68 -12.27 -19.03
CA ALA A 111 -14.30 -10.88 -19.26
C ALA A 111 -14.45 -10.00 -17.99
N TYR A 112 -15.42 -10.31 -17.14
CA TYR A 112 -15.63 -9.65 -15.86
C TYR A 112 -14.43 -9.88 -14.91
N GLN A 113 -13.98 -11.12 -14.73
CA GLN A 113 -12.86 -11.46 -13.88
C GLN A 113 -11.54 -10.87 -14.42
N VAL A 114 -11.36 -10.84 -15.74
CA VAL A 114 -10.22 -10.18 -16.40
C VAL A 114 -10.23 -8.68 -16.11
N ASN A 115 -11.39 -8.04 -16.14
CA ASN A 115 -11.52 -6.62 -15.83
C ASN A 115 -11.17 -6.29 -14.37
N ILE A 116 -11.59 -7.15 -13.40
CA ILE A 116 -11.23 -7.00 -11.98
C ILE A 116 -9.73 -7.17 -11.78
N MET A 117 -9.15 -8.21 -12.38
CA MET A 117 -7.70 -8.45 -12.29
C MET A 117 -6.90 -7.29 -12.92
N THR A 118 -7.36 -6.72 -14.03
CA THR A 118 -6.78 -5.52 -14.63
C THR A 118 -6.81 -4.34 -13.65
N THR A 119 -7.93 -4.16 -12.94
CA THR A 119 -8.02 -3.14 -11.87
C THR A 119 -7.01 -3.42 -10.76
N ALA A 120 -6.91 -4.66 -10.30
CA ALA A 120 -5.92 -5.04 -9.29
C ALA A 120 -4.48 -4.74 -9.74
N LEU A 121 -4.14 -5.00 -11.02
CA LEU A 121 -2.84 -4.65 -11.59
C LEU A 121 -2.61 -3.13 -11.66
N ILE A 122 -3.64 -2.32 -11.94
CA ILE A 122 -3.58 -0.85 -11.85
C ILE A 122 -3.14 -0.44 -10.44
N TYR A 123 -3.78 -0.98 -9.41
CA TYR A 123 -3.42 -0.67 -8.03
C TYR A 123 -2.07 -1.25 -7.60
N VAL A 124 -1.61 -2.34 -8.20
CA VAL A 124 -0.23 -2.84 -8.02
C VAL A 124 0.77 -1.78 -8.50
N VAL A 125 0.58 -1.24 -9.70
CA VAL A 125 1.50 -0.23 -10.26
C VAL A 125 1.42 1.08 -9.48
N LEU A 126 0.21 1.55 -9.14
CA LEU A 126 0.01 2.74 -8.29
C LEU A 126 0.66 2.55 -6.91
N GLY A 127 0.46 1.40 -6.28
CA GLY A 127 1.07 1.07 -5.00
C GLY A 127 2.60 1.03 -5.08
N LEU A 128 3.17 0.45 -6.13
CA LEU A 128 4.63 0.44 -6.35
C LEU A 128 5.18 1.86 -6.60
N GLY A 129 4.45 2.71 -7.32
CA GLY A 129 4.79 4.12 -7.51
C GLY A 129 4.78 4.89 -6.19
N LEU A 130 3.71 4.76 -5.40
CA LEU A 130 3.61 5.38 -4.07
C LEU A 130 4.66 4.81 -3.10
N ASN A 131 5.02 3.54 -3.23
CA ASN A 131 6.06 2.90 -2.41
C ASN A 131 7.44 3.53 -2.61
N ILE A 132 7.71 4.21 -3.73
CA ILE A 132 8.94 5.02 -3.90
C ILE A 132 8.92 6.19 -2.92
N VAL A 133 7.80 6.90 -2.81
CA VAL A 133 7.66 8.10 -1.98
C VAL A 133 7.53 7.73 -0.50
N VAL A 134 6.56 6.88 -0.17
CA VAL A 134 6.25 6.51 1.23
C VAL A 134 7.20 5.43 1.74
N GLY A 135 7.42 4.40 0.94
CA GLY A 135 8.17 3.21 1.36
C GLY A 135 9.68 3.42 1.40
N LEU A 136 10.27 4.04 0.38
CA LEU A 136 11.71 4.25 0.29
C LEU A 136 12.14 5.59 0.89
N ALA A 137 11.49 6.70 0.52
CA ALA A 137 11.88 8.03 1.00
C ALA A 137 11.23 8.42 2.34
N GLY A 138 10.21 7.70 2.82
CA GLY A 138 9.55 7.97 4.09
C GLY A 138 8.69 9.22 4.10
N LEU A 139 8.25 9.69 2.93
CA LEU A 139 7.45 10.89 2.76
C LEU A 139 5.98 10.51 2.64
N LEU A 140 5.16 10.86 3.65
CA LEU A 140 3.74 10.52 3.66
C LEU A 140 3.00 11.37 2.61
N ASP A 141 2.41 10.72 1.62
CA ASP A 141 1.67 11.36 0.53
C ASP A 141 0.22 10.86 0.50
N LEU A 142 -0.73 11.74 0.82
CA LEU A 142 -2.17 11.51 0.78
C LEU A 142 -2.84 12.12 -0.46
N GLY A 143 -2.08 12.83 -1.29
CA GLY A 143 -2.55 13.46 -2.51
C GLY A 143 -2.20 12.70 -3.79
N TYR A 144 -1.73 11.47 -3.67
CA TYR A 144 -1.19 10.68 -4.79
C TYR A 144 -2.16 10.51 -5.96
N VAL A 145 -3.46 10.46 -5.68
CA VAL A 145 -4.53 10.37 -6.68
C VAL A 145 -4.55 11.58 -7.63
N ALA A 146 -4.04 12.75 -7.21
CA ALA A 146 -3.96 13.92 -8.09
C ALA A 146 -3.09 13.66 -9.33
N PHE A 147 -1.95 13.00 -9.16
CA PHE A 147 -1.07 12.64 -10.28
C PHE A 147 -1.72 11.63 -11.22
N TYR A 148 -2.52 10.73 -10.64
CA TYR A 148 -3.32 9.77 -11.38
C TYR A 148 -4.42 10.46 -12.20
N ALA A 149 -5.11 11.45 -11.61
CA ALA A 149 -6.08 12.30 -12.27
C ALA A 149 -5.43 13.10 -13.42
N VAL A 150 -4.30 13.75 -13.16
CA VAL A 150 -3.55 14.51 -14.18
C VAL A 150 -3.21 13.62 -15.38
N GLY A 151 -2.76 12.40 -15.17
CA GLY A 151 -2.49 11.44 -16.24
C GLY A 151 -3.75 11.07 -17.04
N ALA A 152 -4.85 10.77 -16.35
CA ALA A 152 -6.12 10.40 -16.96
C ALA A 152 -6.71 11.55 -17.81
N TYR A 153 -6.75 12.75 -17.23
CA TYR A 153 -7.22 13.94 -17.94
C TYR A 153 -6.28 14.36 -19.07
N SER A 154 -4.97 14.14 -18.95
CA SER A 154 -4.05 14.38 -20.08
C SER A 154 -4.44 13.55 -21.29
N TYR A 155 -4.81 12.27 -21.11
CA TYR A 155 -5.24 11.45 -22.23
C TYR A 155 -6.59 11.89 -22.78
N ALA A 156 -7.58 12.09 -21.93
CA ALA A 156 -8.92 12.48 -22.35
C ALA A 156 -8.93 13.80 -23.13
N LEU A 157 -8.23 14.83 -22.61
CA LEU A 157 -8.19 16.16 -23.22
C LEU A 157 -7.37 16.19 -24.52
N LEU A 158 -6.19 15.58 -24.52
CA LEU A 158 -5.35 15.56 -25.73
C LEU A 158 -5.97 14.74 -26.86
N ASN A 159 -6.70 13.67 -26.50
CA ASN A 159 -7.45 12.93 -27.49
C ASN A 159 -8.67 13.73 -27.98
N HIS A 160 -9.42 14.37 -27.08
CA HIS A 160 -10.62 15.13 -27.44
C HIS A 160 -10.31 16.33 -28.36
N HIS A 161 -9.26 17.10 -28.03
CA HIS A 161 -8.94 18.33 -28.79
C HIS A 161 -8.03 18.11 -30.00
N TYR A 162 -7.10 17.14 -29.92
CA TYR A 162 -6.06 16.94 -30.91
C TYR A 162 -6.09 15.57 -31.60
N GLY A 163 -7.00 14.67 -31.16
CA GLY A 163 -7.08 13.31 -31.72
C GLY A 163 -5.83 12.45 -31.43
N LEU A 164 -5.03 12.80 -30.44
CA LEU A 164 -3.80 12.07 -30.14
C LEU A 164 -4.10 10.65 -29.64
N GLY A 165 -3.40 9.68 -30.21
CA GLY A 165 -3.55 8.28 -29.88
C GLY A 165 -2.95 7.93 -28.50
N PHE A 166 -3.37 6.78 -27.96
CA PHE A 166 -2.94 6.27 -26.64
C PHE A 166 -1.41 6.23 -26.47
N TRP A 167 -0.69 5.68 -27.44
CA TRP A 167 0.76 5.49 -27.36
C TRP A 167 1.56 6.79 -27.34
N THR A 168 1.06 7.84 -28.00
CA THR A 168 1.69 9.17 -27.99
C THR A 168 1.43 9.89 -26.67
N VAL A 169 0.26 9.69 -26.07
CA VAL A 169 -0.11 10.37 -24.82
C VAL A 169 0.45 9.67 -23.59
N LEU A 170 0.74 8.37 -23.65
CA LEU A 170 1.31 7.64 -22.51
C LEU A 170 2.60 8.29 -21.94
N PRO A 171 3.63 8.64 -22.75
CA PRO A 171 4.79 9.35 -22.24
C PRO A 171 4.48 10.80 -21.82
N ILE A 172 3.50 11.45 -22.45
CA ILE A 172 3.06 12.80 -22.06
C ILE A 172 2.41 12.75 -20.68
N GLY A 173 1.52 11.79 -20.43
CA GLY A 173 0.90 11.59 -19.11
C GLY A 173 1.93 11.27 -18.02
N ALA A 174 2.96 10.48 -18.34
CA ALA A 174 4.10 10.25 -17.44
C ALA A 174 4.84 11.54 -17.09
N PHE A 175 5.13 12.37 -18.11
CA PHE A 175 5.81 13.65 -17.93
C PHE A 175 4.94 14.65 -17.15
N MET A 176 3.66 14.75 -17.45
CA MET A 176 2.72 15.60 -16.71
C MET A 176 2.61 15.17 -15.25
N GLY A 177 2.50 13.86 -14.99
CA GLY A 177 2.57 13.33 -13.63
C GLY A 177 3.84 13.75 -12.90
N ALA A 178 5.01 13.57 -13.53
CA ALA A 178 6.29 13.99 -12.98
C ALA A 178 6.36 15.49 -12.68
N MET A 179 5.86 16.33 -13.61
CA MET A 179 5.83 17.78 -13.46
C MET A 179 4.99 18.20 -12.26
N PHE A 180 3.78 17.65 -12.12
CA PHE A 180 2.92 17.91 -10.97
C PHE A 180 3.51 17.34 -9.68
N GLY A 181 4.25 16.23 -9.74
CA GLY A 181 5.01 15.70 -8.60
C GLY A 181 6.12 16.64 -8.13
N VAL A 182 6.83 17.29 -9.05
CA VAL A 182 7.81 18.35 -8.71
C VAL A 182 7.11 19.58 -8.16
N LEU A 183 5.98 19.99 -8.76
CA LEU A 183 5.20 21.14 -8.34
C LEU A 183 4.67 20.97 -6.89
N LEU A 184 4.16 19.80 -6.55
CA LEU A 184 3.80 19.45 -5.18
C LEU A 184 5.03 19.39 -4.28
N GLY A 185 6.09 18.74 -4.77
CA GLY A 185 7.32 18.54 -3.99
C GLY A 185 7.92 19.85 -3.48
N PHE A 186 7.79 20.95 -4.23
CA PHE A 186 8.39 22.23 -3.87
C PHE A 186 7.87 22.83 -2.56
N PRO A 187 6.55 23.03 -2.33
CA PRO A 187 6.03 23.51 -1.04
C PRO A 187 6.27 22.51 0.09
N VAL A 188 6.34 21.24 -0.21
CA VAL A 188 6.49 20.12 0.73
C VAL A 188 7.90 19.99 1.30
N LEU A 189 8.93 20.58 0.64
CA LEU A 189 10.33 20.47 1.07
C LEU A 189 10.59 20.85 2.52
N ARG A 190 9.83 21.80 3.07
CA ARG A 190 10.00 22.34 4.43
C ARG A 190 9.17 21.57 5.47
N LEU A 191 8.26 20.69 5.03
CA LEU A 191 7.29 20.02 5.90
C LEU A 191 7.80 18.62 6.27
N ARG A 192 7.34 18.10 7.42
CA ARG A 192 7.68 16.78 7.94
C ARG A 192 6.46 16.14 8.62
N GLY A 193 6.43 14.81 8.62
CA GLY A 193 5.42 14.04 9.33
C GLY A 193 3.99 14.39 8.88
N ASP A 194 3.12 14.66 9.84
CA ASP A 194 1.68 14.87 9.61
C ASP A 194 1.38 16.13 8.81
N TYR A 195 2.17 17.20 8.97
CA TYR A 195 2.01 18.43 8.18
C TYR A 195 2.24 18.19 6.68
N LEU A 196 3.16 17.28 6.35
CA LEU A 196 3.38 16.85 4.98
C LEU A 196 2.14 16.16 4.43
N ALA A 197 1.54 15.25 5.19
CA ALA A 197 0.33 14.53 4.81
C ALA A 197 -0.86 15.46 4.57
N ILE A 198 -1.07 16.47 5.45
CA ILE A 198 -2.16 17.44 5.31
C ILE A 198 -2.00 18.26 4.02
N VAL A 199 -0.78 18.72 3.72
CA VAL A 199 -0.54 19.55 2.53
C VAL A 199 -0.68 18.73 1.24
N THR A 200 -0.20 17.48 1.21
CA THR A 200 -0.39 16.61 0.05
C THR A 200 -1.86 16.27 -0.18
N LEU A 201 -2.64 16.03 0.90
CA LEU A 201 -4.09 15.86 0.83
C LEU A 201 -4.75 17.12 0.25
N GLY A 202 -4.43 18.29 0.79
CA GLY A 202 -4.96 19.56 0.29
C GLY A 202 -4.66 19.79 -1.19
N PHE A 203 -3.46 19.45 -1.63
CA PHE A 203 -3.11 19.52 -3.04
C PHE A 203 -3.97 18.57 -3.89
N GLY A 204 -4.19 17.34 -3.42
CA GLY A 204 -5.06 16.37 -4.09
C GLY A 204 -6.48 16.91 -4.29
N GLU A 205 -7.05 17.46 -3.22
CA GLU A 205 -8.39 18.07 -3.26
C GLU A 205 -8.44 19.33 -4.12
N ILE A 206 -7.39 20.18 -4.12
CA ILE A 206 -7.32 21.35 -5.01
C ILE A 206 -7.37 20.91 -6.48
N ILE A 207 -6.58 19.91 -6.88
CA ILE A 207 -6.61 19.40 -8.26
C ILE A 207 -8.01 18.85 -8.60
N ARG A 208 -8.62 18.09 -7.70
CA ARG A 208 -9.99 17.56 -7.90
C ARG A 208 -11.00 18.68 -8.05
N LEU A 209 -10.99 19.69 -7.17
CA LEU A 209 -11.89 20.85 -7.24
C LEU A 209 -11.67 21.71 -8.48
N VAL A 210 -10.43 21.87 -8.93
CA VAL A 210 -10.13 22.57 -10.20
C VAL A 210 -10.76 21.80 -11.36
N LEU A 211 -10.58 20.48 -11.42
CA LEU A 211 -11.19 19.64 -12.45
C LEU A 211 -12.72 19.64 -12.40
N GLU A 212 -13.31 19.78 -11.20
CA GLU A 212 -14.77 19.80 -11.01
C GLU A 212 -15.41 21.13 -11.42
N ASN A 213 -14.71 22.25 -11.17
CA ASN A 213 -15.27 23.58 -11.38
C ASN A 213 -14.86 24.26 -12.69
N TRP A 214 -13.84 23.75 -13.37
CA TRP A 214 -13.36 24.32 -14.65
C TRP A 214 -14.06 23.67 -15.84
N ASN A 215 -15.34 23.98 -16.02
CA ASN A 215 -16.21 23.35 -17.03
C ASN A 215 -15.69 23.48 -18.47
N GLU A 216 -15.10 24.62 -18.83
CA GLU A 216 -14.59 24.87 -20.19
C GLU A 216 -13.40 23.96 -20.56
N PHE A 217 -12.59 23.57 -19.56
CA PHE A 217 -11.37 22.78 -19.79
C PHE A 217 -11.60 21.28 -19.51
N SER A 218 -12.17 20.93 -18.35
CA SER A 218 -12.28 19.55 -17.86
C SER A 218 -13.67 18.93 -18.06
N PHE A 219 -14.63 19.70 -18.61
CA PHE A 219 -16.06 19.37 -18.69
C PHE A 219 -16.73 19.20 -17.32
N GLY A 220 -16.05 19.64 -16.26
CA GLY A 220 -16.58 19.67 -14.90
C GLY A 220 -17.09 18.32 -14.37
N PRO A 221 -18.20 18.34 -13.59
CA PRO A 221 -18.78 17.12 -13.02
C PRO A 221 -19.30 16.13 -14.05
N SER A 222 -19.66 16.61 -15.27
CA SER A 222 -20.16 15.76 -16.35
C SER A 222 -19.10 14.80 -16.89
N GLY A 223 -17.81 15.14 -16.72
CA GLY A 223 -16.70 14.33 -17.17
C GLY A 223 -16.55 14.23 -18.69
N ILE A 224 -15.60 13.43 -19.13
CA ILE A 224 -15.28 13.19 -20.53
C ILE A 224 -15.60 11.75 -20.88
N ALA A 225 -16.49 11.56 -21.85
CA ALA A 225 -16.91 10.25 -22.37
C ALA A 225 -16.26 9.97 -23.74
N ASN A 226 -16.48 8.75 -24.22
CA ASN A 226 -16.00 8.28 -25.53
C ASN A 226 -14.48 8.35 -25.70
N ILE A 227 -13.74 8.14 -24.63
CA ILE A 227 -12.28 8.04 -24.68
C ILE A 227 -11.93 6.73 -25.41
N PRO A 228 -11.14 6.77 -26.50
CA PRO A 228 -10.84 5.57 -27.28
C PRO A 228 -9.99 4.59 -26.46
N ARG A 229 -10.26 3.32 -26.66
CA ARG A 229 -9.45 2.24 -26.11
C ARG A 229 -8.12 2.14 -26.86
N PRO A 230 -7.06 1.62 -26.21
CA PRO A 230 -5.79 1.48 -26.87
C PRO A 230 -5.91 0.47 -28.03
N GLY A 231 -5.71 0.93 -29.25
CA GLY A 231 -5.55 0.11 -30.43
C GLY A 231 -4.09 -0.25 -30.68
N PHE A 232 -3.83 -1.28 -31.46
CA PHE A 232 -2.50 -1.62 -31.92
C PHE A 232 -2.31 -1.13 -33.37
N PHE A 233 -1.65 0.02 -33.52
CA PHE A 233 -1.30 0.61 -34.83
C PHE A 233 -2.44 0.64 -35.89
N GLY A 234 -3.65 1.09 -35.51
CA GLY A 234 -4.77 1.25 -36.43
C GLY A 234 -5.70 0.03 -36.56
N ILE A 235 -5.51 -1.00 -35.76
CA ILE A 235 -6.41 -2.14 -35.68
C ILE A 235 -7.42 -1.91 -34.55
N ASP A 236 -8.70 -1.82 -34.90
CA ASP A 236 -9.78 -1.74 -33.92
C ASP A 236 -10.12 -3.14 -33.41
N PHE A 237 -9.98 -3.31 -32.11
CA PHE A 237 -10.29 -4.57 -31.43
C PHE A 237 -11.77 -4.65 -31.05
N SER A 238 -12.33 -5.86 -31.11
CA SER A 238 -13.62 -6.14 -30.45
C SER A 238 -13.53 -5.85 -28.95
N LEU A 239 -14.68 -5.67 -28.29
CA LEU A 239 -14.74 -5.35 -26.86
C LEU A 239 -13.95 -6.34 -25.98
N GLU A 240 -14.09 -7.63 -26.29
CA GLU A 240 -13.36 -8.71 -25.58
C GLU A 240 -11.86 -8.66 -25.85
N ALA A 241 -11.47 -8.50 -27.12
CA ALA A 241 -10.06 -8.44 -27.49
C ALA A 241 -9.39 -7.19 -26.87
N SER A 242 -10.07 -6.07 -26.82
CA SER A 242 -9.60 -4.84 -26.16
C SER A 242 -9.41 -5.04 -24.64
N THR A 243 -10.31 -5.74 -23.97
CA THR A 243 -10.16 -6.05 -22.54
C THR A 243 -8.95 -6.95 -22.28
N ARG A 244 -8.75 -7.99 -23.10
CA ARG A 244 -7.55 -8.86 -23.02
C ARG A 244 -6.27 -8.09 -23.32
N TYR A 245 -6.32 -7.18 -24.30
CA TYR A 245 -5.16 -6.34 -24.66
C TYR A 245 -4.74 -5.43 -23.51
N ILE A 246 -5.69 -4.73 -22.87
CA ILE A 246 -5.41 -3.87 -21.71
C ILE A 246 -4.86 -4.70 -20.54
N TYR A 247 -5.36 -5.92 -20.34
CA TYR A 247 -4.81 -6.83 -19.32
C TYR A 247 -3.33 -7.15 -19.57
N PHE A 248 -2.95 -7.54 -20.79
CA PHE A 248 -1.55 -7.80 -21.13
C PHE A 248 -0.69 -6.54 -21.06
N LEU A 249 -1.23 -5.39 -21.46
CA LEU A 249 -0.57 -4.10 -21.30
C LEU A 249 -0.27 -3.82 -19.82
N MET A 250 -1.24 -4.09 -18.93
CA MET A 250 -1.05 -3.89 -17.49
C MET A 250 -0.05 -4.87 -16.89
N ILE A 251 0.01 -6.11 -17.36
CA ILE A 251 1.07 -7.06 -16.96
C ILE A 251 2.44 -6.52 -17.38
N ALA A 252 2.59 -6.11 -18.64
CA ALA A 252 3.84 -5.54 -19.13
C ALA A 252 4.25 -4.31 -18.30
N MET A 253 3.28 -3.43 -17.99
CA MET A 253 3.50 -2.26 -17.17
C MET A 253 3.89 -2.61 -15.73
N ALA A 254 3.24 -3.60 -15.12
CA ALA A 254 3.58 -4.08 -13.77
C ALA A 254 5.00 -4.67 -13.72
N LEU A 255 5.36 -5.51 -14.69
CA LEU A 255 6.71 -6.09 -14.79
C LEU A 255 7.77 -5.01 -15.01
N PHE A 256 7.48 -4.03 -15.88
CA PHE A 256 8.36 -2.88 -16.10
C PHE A 256 8.53 -2.05 -14.82
N THR A 257 7.44 -1.80 -14.09
CA THR A 257 7.48 -1.09 -12.80
C THR A 257 8.30 -1.85 -11.77
N ILE A 258 8.08 -3.15 -11.62
CA ILE A 258 8.86 -4.00 -10.71
C ILE A 258 10.35 -3.94 -11.04
N PHE A 259 10.69 -4.05 -12.34
CA PHE A 259 12.08 -3.96 -12.79
C PHE A 259 12.72 -2.61 -12.43
N VAL A 260 12.03 -1.49 -12.74
CA VAL A 260 12.55 -0.14 -12.47
C VAL A 260 12.64 0.13 -10.98
N VAL A 261 11.60 -0.18 -10.19
CA VAL A 261 11.59 0.04 -8.73
C VAL A 261 12.69 -0.78 -8.06
N ASN A 262 12.88 -2.04 -8.45
CA ASN A 262 13.97 -2.86 -7.92
C ASN A 262 15.36 -2.28 -8.26
N ARG A 263 15.52 -1.76 -9.48
CA ARG A 263 16.78 -1.11 -9.90
C ARG A 263 17.01 0.19 -9.15
N LEU A 264 15.97 1.00 -8.98
CA LEU A 264 16.01 2.25 -8.21
C LEU A 264 16.36 2.00 -6.74
N GLN A 265 15.74 1.03 -6.09
CA GLN A 265 15.99 0.70 -4.69
C GLN A 265 17.47 0.34 -4.44
N ASN A 266 18.12 -0.32 -5.39
CA ASN A 266 19.52 -0.73 -5.30
C ASN A 266 20.51 0.32 -5.86
N SER A 267 20.02 1.48 -6.35
CA SER A 267 20.82 2.56 -6.92
C SER A 267 21.38 3.51 -5.86
N ARG A 268 22.20 4.48 -6.30
CA ARG A 268 22.70 5.57 -5.41
C ARG A 268 21.54 6.44 -4.90
N ILE A 269 20.56 6.72 -5.78
CA ILE A 269 19.36 7.52 -5.44
C ILE A 269 18.50 6.77 -4.40
N GLY A 270 18.26 5.48 -4.60
CA GLY A 270 17.49 4.67 -3.64
C GLY A 270 18.14 4.60 -2.26
N ARG A 271 19.46 4.49 -2.20
CA ARG A 271 20.18 4.57 -0.92
C ARG A 271 20.07 5.94 -0.26
N ALA A 272 20.07 7.02 -1.03
CA ALA A 272 19.85 8.37 -0.51
C ALA A 272 18.44 8.53 0.05
N TRP A 273 17.40 7.96 -0.59
CA TRP A 273 16.04 7.94 -0.06
C TRP A 273 15.93 7.19 1.26
N ILE A 274 16.52 5.98 1.34
CA ILE A 274 16.51 5.19 2.57
C ILE A 274 17.24 5.93 3.70
N ALA A 275 18.37 6.56 3.41
CA ALA A 275 19.09 7.37 4.39
C ALA A 275 18.26 8.58 4.86
N LEU A 276 17.60 9.28 3.92
CA LEU A 276 16.72 10.42 4.21
C LEU A 276 15.56 10.04 5.13
N ARG A 277 15.00 8.85 4.93
CA ARG A 277 13.93 8.30 5.76
C ARG A 277 14.36 8.04 7.20
N GLU A 278 15.61 7.63 7.42
CA GLU A 278 16.14 7.35 8.76
C GLU A 278 16.44 8.67 9.52
N ASP A 279 17.20 9.58 8.91
CA ASP A 279 17.51 10.88 9.50
C ASP A 279 17.88 11.93 8.44
N GLU A 280 17.02 12.94 8.30
CA GLU A 280 17.16 14.05 7.36
C GLU A 280 18.36 14.96 7.67
N ILE A 281 18.67 15.17 8.97
CA ILE A 281 19.72 16.06 9.43
C ILE A 281 21.07 15.39 9.21
N ALA A 282 21.20 14.13 9.59
CA ALA A 282 22.41 13.34 9.36
C ALA A 282 22.74 13.24 7.86
N CYS A 283 21.75 13.02 6.99
CA CYS A 283 21.93 13.00 5.54
C CYS A 283 22.49 14.32 5.00
N GLN A 284 21.98 15.44 5.47
CA GLN A 284 22.46 16.77 5.06
C GLN A 284 23.91 17.00 5.52
N ALA A 285 24.26 16.57 6.73
CA ALA A 285 25.63 16.65 7.26
C ALA A 285 26.60 15.78 6.45
N MET A 286 26.14 14.66 5.89
CA MET A 286 26.91 13.77 5.01
C MET A 286 26.96 14.23 3.53
N GLY A 287 26.44 15.44 3.21
CA GLY A 287 26.50 16.03 1.87
C GLY A 287 25.38 15.57 0.93
N ILE A 288 24.33 14.89 1.41
CA ILE A 288 23.16 14.53 0.60
C ILE A 288 22.22 15.73 0.51
N ASP A 289 21.97 16.20 -0.72
CA ASP A 289 21.01 17.29 -0.97
C ASP A 289 19.58 16.79 -0.74
N LYS A 290 19.00 17.15 0.40
CA LYS A 290 17.66 16.76 0.80
C LYS A 290 16.58 17.24 -0.18
N THR A 291 16.76 18.44 -0.75
CA THR A 291 15.80 19.04 -1.69
C THR A 291 15.69 18.20 -2.96
N LYS A 292 16.82 17.95 -3.61
CA LYS A 292 16.87 17.12 -4.83
C LYS A 292 16.38 15.70 -4.54
N THR A 293 16.75 15.14 -3.39
CA THR A 293 16.37 13.79 -3.00
C THR A 293 14.84 13.65 -2.79
N LYS A 294 14.19 14.61 -2.12
CA LYS A 294 12.73 14.65 -1.98
C LYS A 294 12.02 14.86 -3.31
N LEU A 295 12.45 15.86 -4.09
CA LEU A 295 11.84 16.16 -5.40
C LEU A 295 11.91 14.97 -6.36
N THR A 296 13.04 14.26 -6.41
CA THR A 296 13.19 13.08 -7.26
C THR A 296 12.27 11.94 -6.82
N ALA A 297 11.99 11.77 -5.52
CA ALA A 297 11.04 10.78 -5.03
C ALA A 297 9.61 11.10 -5.50
N PHE A 298 9.15 12.35 -5.30
CA PHE A 298 7.83 12.79 -5.76
C PHE A 298 7.69 12.70 -7.28
N ALA A 299 8.68 13.20 -8.04
CA ALA A 299 8.65 13.17 -9.50
C ALA A 299 8.53 11.74 -10.02
N LEU A 300 9.37 10.82 -9.54
CA LEU A 300 9.34 9.43 -9.99
C LEU A 300 8.08 8.69 -9.53
N GLY A 301 7.63 8.89 -8.29
CA GLY A 301 6.37 8.32 -7.82
C GLY A 301 5.19 8.79 -8.69
N ALA A 302 5.09 10.09 -8.93
CA ALA A 302 4.05 10.71 -9.72
C ALA A 302 4.08 10.33 -11.22
N THR A 303 5.28 10.03 -11.77
CA THR A 303 5.42 9.49 -13.14
C THR A 303 4.60 8.22 -13.34
N TRP A 304 4.68 7.29 -12.39
CA TRP A 304 3.92 6.04 -12.45
C TRP A 304 2.42 6.29 -12.34
N ALA A 305 1.98 7.19 -11.46
CA ALA A 305 0.58 7.56 -11.36
C ALA A 305 0.06 8.18 -12.66
N GLY A 306 0.83 9.07 -13.28
CA GLY A 306 0.48 9.67 -14.56
C GLY A 306 0.33 8.64 -15.69
N MET A 307 1.28 7.70 -15.83
CA MET A 307 1.17 6.62 -16.81
C MET A 307 -0.07 5.75 -16.60
N VAL A 308 -0.30 5.34 -15.36
CA VAL A 308 -1.47 4.52 -15.02
C VAL A 308 -2.76 5.28 -15.23
N GLY A 309 -2.77 6.62 -15.02
CA GLY A 309 -3.89 7.48 -15.31
C GLY A 309 -4.33 7.42 -16.78
N VAL A 310 -3.38 7.47 -17.71
CA VAL A 310 -3.65 7.30 -19.15
C VAL A 310 -4.29 5.93 -19.44
N ILE A 311 -3.76 4.86 -18.83
CA ILE A 311 -4.28 3.50 -19.03
C ILE A 311 -5.69 3.35 -18.42
N PHE A 312 -5.93 3.97 -17.28
CA PHE A 312 -7.24 3.97 -16.64
C PHE A 312 -8.31 4.67 -17.49
N ALA A 313 -8.01 5.86 -18.01
CA ALA A 313 -8.92 6.57 -18.89
C ALA A 313 -9.25 5.75 -20.15
N ALA A 314 -8.24 5.11 -20.74
CA ALA A 314 -8.42 4.21 -21.89
C ALA A 314 -9.22 2.95 -21.57
N LYS A 315 -9.10 2.42 -20.33
CA LYS A 315 -9.83 1.25 -19.86
C LYS A 315 -11.31 1.57 -19.62
N THR A 316 -11.57 2.67 -18.90
CA THR A 316 -12.93 3.05 -18.48
C THR A 316 -13.73 3.71 -19.58
N THR A 317 -13.05 4.31 -20.58
CA THR A 317 -13.65 5.10 -21.67
C THR A 317 -14.44 6.32 -21.23
N PHE A 318 -14.50 6.55 -19.94
CA PHE A 318 -15.16 7.66 -19.27
C PHE A 318 -14.39 8.03 -18.01
N ILE A 319 -14.17 9.32 -17.79
CA ILE A 319 -13.58 9.85 -16.56
C ILE A 319 -14.36 11.06 -16.07
N ASN A 320 -14.44 11.19 -14.75
CA ASN A 320 -14.99 12.38 -14.09
C ASN A 320 -14.16 12.70 -12.82
N PRO A 321 -14.25 13.91 -12.27
CA PRO A 321 -13.50 14.29 -11.06
C PRO A 321 -13.87 13.45 -9.83
N ALA A 322 -15.10 12.94 -9.75
CA ALA A 322 -15.56 12.09 -8.66
C ALA A 322 -14.84 10.73 -8.58
N SER A 323 -14.16 10.30 -9.66
CA SER A 323 -13.33 9.10 -9.67
C SER A 323 -11.99 9.29 -8.95
N PHE A 324 -11.60 10.51 -8.62
CA PHE A 324 -10.29 10.85 -8.06
C PHE A 324 -10.38 11.50 -6.67
N THR A 325 -11.12 10.85 -5.77
CA THR A 325 -11.32 11.32 -4.41
C THR A 325 -10.15 10.95 -3.50
N PHE A 326 -10.07 11.59 -2.33
CA PHE A 326 -9.14 11.22 -1.27
C PHE A 326 -9.21 9.73 -0.89
N LEU A 327 -10.41 9.12 -0.95
CA LEU A 327 -10.59 7.71 -0.64
C LEU A 327 -9.68 6.80 -1.50
N GLU A 328 -9.50 7.14 -2.77
CA GLU A 328 -8.61 6.41 -3.68
C GLU A 328 -7.14 6.52 -3.24
N SER A 329 -6.68 7.72 -2.83
CA SER A 329 -5.34 7.90 -2.24
C SER A 329 -5.18 7.06 -0.97
N ALA A 330 -6.20 7.04 -0.11
CA ALA A 330 -6.19 6.28 1.13
C ALA A 330 -6.11 4.76 0.86
N ILE A 331 -6.81 4.25 -0.15
CA ILE A 331 -6.72 2.84 -0.58
C ILE A 331 -5.31 2.52 -1.07
N ILE A 332 -4.72 3.37 -1.93
CA ILE A 332 -3.36 3.15 -2.46
C ILE A 332 -2.33 3.18 -1.32
N LEU A 333 -2.46 4.12 -0.38
CA LEU A 333 -1.60 4.17 0.80
C LEU A 333 -1.78 2.91 1.67
N SER A 334 -3.02 2.48 1.87
CA SER A 334 -3.34 1.27 2.62
C SER A 334 -2.69 0.03 2.02
N ILE A 335 -2.63 -0.08 0.70
CA ILE A 335 -1.92 -1.14 -0.02
C ILE A 335 -0.43 -1.15 0.34
N VAL A 336 0.21 0.02 0.37
CA VAL A 336 1.64 0.14 0.70
C VAL A 336 1.92 -0.19 2.16
N VAL A 337 1.08 0.30 3.07
CA VAL A 337 1.22 0.06 4.52
C VAL A 337 0.95 -1.40 4.86
N LEU A 338 -0.16 -1.96 4.35
CA LEU A 338 -0.54 -3.36 4.57
C LEU A 338 0.47 -4.32 3.93
N GLY A 339 0.93 -4.03 2.72
CA GLY A 339 1.94 -4.81 2.03
C GLY A 339 3.28 -4.81 2.76
N GLY A 340 3.64 -3.67 3.35
CA GLY A 340 4.90 -3.40 4.03
C GLY A 340 5.73 -2.37 3.26
N MET A 341 5.94 -1.22 3.89
CA MET A 341 6.66 -0.09 3.32
C MET A 341 8.08 -0.48 2.86
N GLY A 342 8.40 -0.19 1.60
CA GLY A 342 9.70 -0.53 0.99
C GLY A 342 9.80 -1.96 0.44
N SER A 343 8.75 -2.79 0.54
CA SER A 343 8.73 -4.16 0.03
C SER A 343 7.95 -4.24 -1.28
N ILE A 344 8.60 -4.57 -2.40
CA ILE A 344 7.96 -4.76 -3.71
C ILE A 344 6.93 -5.91 -3.65
N ILE A 345 7.34 -7.06 -3.12
CA ILE A 345 6.49 -8.26 -3.02
C ILE A 345 5.30 -7.98 -2.09
N GLY A 346 5.55 -7.28 -0.99
CA GLY A 346 4.51 -6.91 -0.05
C GLY A 346 3.43 -6.05 -0.69
N VAL A 347 3.81 -5.02 -1.43
CA VAL A 347 2.86 -4.13 -2.14
C VAL A 347 2.03 -4.88 -3.18
N ILE A 348 2.63 -5.81 -3.92
CA ILE A 348 1.90 -6.64 -4.89
C ILE A 348 0.83 -7.48 -4.18
N ILE A 349 1.21 -8.17 -3.09
CA ILE A 349 0.26 -8.98 -2.31
C ILE A 349 -0.80 -8.08 -1.67
N GLY A 350 -0.40 -6.94 -1.10
CA GLY A 350 -1.33 -5.97 -0.51
C GLY A 350 -2.37 -5.47 -1.51
N ALA A 351 -1.96 -5.12 -2.73
CA ALA A 351 -2.86 -4.67 -3.79
C ALA A 351 -3.84 -5.78 -4.21
N LEU A 352 -3.34 -7.00 -4.44
CA LEU A 352 -4.18 -8.13 -4.80
C LEU A 352 -5.21 -8.43 -3.69
N VAL A 353 -4.77 -8.47 -2.43
CA VAL A 353 -5.68 -8.73 -1.30
C VAL A 353 -6.71 -7.62 -1.17
N LEU A 354 -6.32 -6.34 -1.13
CA LEU A 354 -7.25 -5.23 -0.88
C LEU A 354 -8.25 -5.00 -2.03
N ILE A 355 -7.87 -5.30 -3.27
CA ILE A 355 -8.76 -5.08 -4.43
C ILE A 355 -9.60 -6.33 -4.72
N LEU A 356 -9.05 -7.53 -4.61
CA LEU A 356 -9.81 -8.74 -4.91
C LEU A 356 -10.75 -9.15 -3.77
N LEU A 357 -10.34 -8.94 -2.50
CA LEU A 357 -11.14 -9.36 -1.35
C LEU A 357 -12.55 -8.71 -1.32
N PRO A 358 -12.72 -7.39 -1.49
CA PRO A 358 -14.06 -6.78 -1.53
C PRO A 358 -14.91 -7.28 -2.69
N GLU A 359 -14.29 -7.68 -3.79
CA GLU A 359 -14.99 -8.19 -4.96
C GLU A 359 -15.51 -9.62 -4.74
N TYR A 360 -14.69 -10.48 -4.12
CA TYR A 360 -15.15 -11.82 -3.71
C TYR A 360 -16.21 -11.76 -2.61
N LEU A 361 -16.17 -10.75 -1.74
CA LEU A 361 -17.14 -10.50 -0.69
C LEU A 361 -18.40 -9.75 -1.20
N ARG A 362 -18.54 -9.55 -2.51
CA ARG A 362 -19.69 -8.84 -3.10
C ARG A 362 -21.03 -9.51 -2.78
N ALA A 363 -21.05 -10.80 -2.55
CA ALA A 363 -22.23 -11.53 -2.07
C ALA A 363 -22.69 -11.04 -0.68
N PHE A 364 -21.79 -10.47 0.12
CA PHE A 364 -22.04 -9.90 1.45
C PHE A 364 -22.02 -8.37 1.40
N SER A 365 -22.77 -7.75 0.48
CA SER A 365 -22.69 -6.33 0.12
C SER A 365 -22.72 -5.37 1.30
N GLU A 366 -23.53 -5.64 2.34
CA GLU A 366 -23.69 -4.80 3.53
C GLU A 366 -22.45 -4.82 4.44
N TYR A 367 -21.77 -5.96 4.53
CA TYR A 367 -20.61 -6.15 5.44
C TYR A 367 -19.27 -5.91 4.77
N ARG A 368 -19.24 -5.67 3.46
CA ARG A 368 -18.00 -5.54 2.68
C ARG A 368 -17.07 -4.47 3.23
N MET A 369 -17.59 -3.26 3.49
CA MET A 369 -16.80 -2.16 4.01
C MET A 369 -16.35 -2.38 5.47
N LEU A 370 -17.20 -3.02 6.27
CA LEU A 370 -16.86 -3.39 7.64
C LEU A 370 -15.72 -4.42 7.67
N LEU A 371 -15.79 -5.46 6.84
CA LEU A 371 -14.75 -6.46 6.73
C LEU A 371 -13.42 -5.86 6.22
N PHE A 372 -13.48 -4.97 5.24
CA PHE A 372 -12.31 -4.24 4.76
C PHE A 372 -11.65 -3.44 5.89
N GLY A 373 -12.41 -2.63 6.62
CA GLY A 373 -11.91 -1.86 7.76
C GLY A 373 -11.36 -2.74 8.87
N ALA A 374 -12.06 -3.84 9.21
CA ALA A 374 -11.64 -4.78 10.23
C ALA A 374 -10.30 -5.45 9.87
N ILE A 375 -10.13 -5.90 8.63
CA ILE A 375 -8.88 -6.49 8.14
C ILE A 375 -7.72 -5.49 8.24
N MET A 376 -7.96 -4.23 7.85
CA MET A 376 -6.96 -3.17 7.96
C MET A 376 -6.52 -2.96 9.40
N VAL A 377 -7.47 -2.83 10.33
CA VAL A 377 -7.18 -2.65 11.77
C VAL A 377 -6.42 -3.86 12.33
N ILE A 378 -6.90 -5.06 12.05
CA ILE A 378 -6.26 -6.30 12.50
C ILE A 378 -4.81 -6.37 11.99
N MET A 379 -4.59 -6.08 10.71
CA MET A 379 -3.24 -6.10 10.14
C MET A 379 -2.33 -5.04 10.77
N MET A 380 -2.80 -3.80 10.95
CA MET A 380 -1.99 -2.74 11.58
C MET A 380 -1.60 -3.09 13.01
N VAL A 381 -2.49 -3.72 13.77
CA VAL A 381 -2.21 -4.09 15.17
C VAL A 381 -1.32 -5.33 15.27
N PHE A 382 -1.61 -6.38 14.51
CA PHE A 382 -0.85 -7.64 14.60
C PHE A 382 0.44 -7.64 13.81
N ARG A 383 0.52 -6.89 12.70
CA ARG A 383 1.68 -6.82 11.81
C ARG A 383 1.96 -5.38 11.35
N PRO A 384 2.41 -4.47 12.23
CA PRO A 384 2.69 -3.07 11.86
C PRO A 384 3.79 -2.94 10.81
N GLN A 385 4.60 -3.99 10.60
CA GLN A 385 5.64 -4.05 9.56
C GLN A 385 5.10 -4.50 8.19
N GLY A 386 3.78 -4.77 8.07
CA GLY A 386 3.12 -5.29 6.88
C GLY A 386 3.21 -6.82 6.71
N ILE A 387 2.60 -7.33 5.64
CA ILE A 387 2.57 -8.77 5.30
C ILE A 387 3.99 -9.29 5.07
N VAL A 388 4.78 -8.53 4.30
CA VAL A 388 6.17 -8.86 3.99
C VAL A 388 7.07 -7.72 4.45
N SER A 389 7.65 -7.88 5.64
CA SER A 389 8.64 -6.92 6.13
C SER A 389 9.87 -6.91 5.21
N GLY A 390 10.29 -5.72 4.79
CA GLY A 390 11.54 -5.55 4.04
C GLY A 390 12.71 -6.10 4.87
N VAL A 391 13.34 -7.16 4.39
CA VAL A 391 14.52 -7.74 5.05
C VAL A 391 15.64 -6.71 4.93
N ARG A 392 15.93 -5.99 6.01
CA ARG A 392 17.17 -5.19 6.10
C ARG A 392 18.35 -6.16 5.99
N ARG A 393 19.17 -6.02 4.98
CA ARG A 393 20.45 -6.73 4.90
C ARG A 393 21.38 -6.11 5.93
N THR A 394 21.44 -6.67 7.13
CA THR A 394 22.45 -6.34 8.13
C THR A 394 23.75 -6.99 7.69
N TYR A 395 24.69 -6.21 7.27
CA TYR A 395 26.06 -6.68 7.03
C TYR A 395 26.77 -6.77 8.38
N GLN A 396 26.89 -7.98 8.92
CA GLN A 396 27.80 -8.21 10.05
C GLN A 396 29.21 -8.37 9.49
N PHE A 397 30.04 -7.37 9.73
CA PHE A 397 31.46 -7.52 9.52
C PHE A 397 32.00 -8.50 10.54
N LYS A 398 32.22 -9.76 10.15
CA LYS A 398 33.03 -10.69 10.95
C LYS A 398 34.47 -10.17 10.87
N GLY A 399 34.87 -9.37 11.82
CA GLY A 399 36.26 -8.99 11.97
C GLY A 399 37.12 -10.25 12.16
N LYS A 400 38.22 -10.35 11.45
CA LYS A 400 39.19 -11.46 11.60
C LYS A 400 39.71 -11.60 13.06
N GLY A 401 39.36 -10.66 13.96
CA GLY A 401 39.73 -10.63 15.38
C GLY A 401 38.93 -11.55 16.31
N ASP A 402 37.67 -11.91 15.93
CA ASP A 402 36.79 -12.69 16.83
C ASP A 402 37.25 -14.15 17.06
N LYS A 403 38.08 -14.69 16.16
CA LYS A 403 38.68 -16.02 16.37
C LYS A 403 39.86 -15.97 17.36
N ALA A 404 40.56 -14.84 17.48
CA ALA A 404 41.68 -14.70 18.39
C ALA A 404 41.28 -14.47 19.85
N VAL A 405 40.09 -13.87 20.08
CA VAL A 405 39.59 -13.61 21.45
C VAL A 405 39.06 -14.88 22.09
N LYS A 406 38.32 -15.72 21.36
CA LYS A 406 37.86 -17.01 21.89
C LYS A 406 38.97 -18.00 22.19
N THR A 407 40.11 -17.93 21.51
CA THR A 407 41.27 -18.81 21.81
C THR A 407 42.04 -18.32 23.02
N ARG A 408 41.94 -17.03 23.39
CA ARG A 408 42.61 -16.51 24.60
C ARG A 408 41.87 -16.67 25.91
N GLU A 409 40.51 -16.77 25.84
CA GLU A 409 39.69 -17.03 27.04
C GLU A 409 39.74 -18.48 27.48
N THR A 410 40.02 -19.43 26.59
CA THR A 410 40.17 -20.86 26.93
C THR A 410 41.52 -21.25 27.51
N VAL A 411 42.49 -20.31 27.51
CA VAL A 411 43.87 -20.59 28.00
C VAL A 411 44.14 -19.96 29.39
N LYS A 412 43.18 -19.22 29.97
CA LYS A 412 43.36 -18.62 31.32
C LYS A 412 42.33 -19.18 32.33
N GLN A 413 42.39 -20.47 32.62
CA GLN A 413 41.96 -20.98 33.90
C GLN A 413 43.24 -21.46 34.62
N PRO A 414 43.68 -20.81 35.68
CA PRO A 414 44.71 -21.36 36.56
C PRO A 414 44.10 -22.53 37.37
N ALA A 415 44.90 -23.59 37.47
CA ALA A 415 44.56 -24.77 38.25
C ALA A 415 44.28 -24.41 39.71
N PRO A 416 43.36 -25.13 40.40
CA PRO A 416 43.10 -24.92 41.82
C PRO A 416 44.31 -25.32 42.63
N THR A 417 44.86 -24.35 43.38
CA THR A 417 45.84 -24.61 44.40
C THR A 417 45.21 -25.38 45.53
N THR A 418 45.62 -26.61 45.70
CA THR A 418 45.42 -27.39 46.94
C THR A 418 46.31 -26.82 48.00
N ASP A 419 45.77 -26.09 48.99
CA ASP A 419 46.46 -25.81 50.24
C ASP A 419 46.16 -26.95 51.24
N HIS A 420 47.25 -27.63 51.53
CA HIS A 420 47.38 -28.45 52.72
C HIS A 420 48.05 -27.61 53.82
N SER A 421 47.33 -27.34 54.93
CA SER A 421 47.78 -27.36 56.30
C SER A 421 46.70 -26.80 57.25
#